data_ef6e61603ab9129f057bb6904237527a
#
_entry.id   ef6e61603ab9129f057bb6904237527a
#
_cell.length_a   1.000
_cell.length_b   1.000
_cell.length_c   1.000
_cell.angle_alpha   90.00
_cell.angle_beta   90.00
_cell.angle_gamma   90.00
#
_symmetry.space_group_name_H-M   'P 1'
#
loop_
_entity.id
_entity.type
_entity.pdbx_description
1 polymer ?
#
loop_
_entity_poly.entity_id
_entity_poly.type
_entity_poly.pdbx_seq_one_letter_code
_entity_poly.pdbx_strand_id
1 'polypeptide(L)'
;DMSALLQAANVSRVATVGTSMGGLMAMVMNSAMPGVFSHVVLNDIGPELCDEGLNRIKGYVGQGEPVNTWTEAVAYNRRINEVAFPTLSDEGWEQFARQIFKEIDGVPVLDYDPRISEAVNAEDSDTVPPDLWPVFDLLAQQPLMLVRGALSDLLDDRITAEMQRRVPSMAYLEVADVGHAPMLKDEAVIAAIEAFFNH
;
A
#
# COMPACT_ATOMS: atom_id res chain seq x y z
N ASP A 1 -15.38 -5.36 -6.82
CA ASP A 1 -14.52 -5.99 -7.86
C ASP A 1 -13.74 -7.20 -7.33
N MET A 2 -13.01 -7.11 -6.18
CA MET A 2 -12.24 -8.23 -5.61
C MET A 2 -13.11 -9.45 -5.30
N SER A 3 -14.29 -9.25 -4.71
CA SER A 3 -15.25 -10.35 -4.46
C SER A 3 -15.69 -11.04 -5.74
N ALA A 4 -15.95 -10.27 -6.81
CA ALA A 4 -16.32 -10.82 -8.12
C ALA A 4 -15.15 -11.60 -8.74
N LEU A 5 -13.91 -11.13 -8.57
CA LEU A 5 -12.71 -11.85 -9.01
C LEU A 5 -12.59 -13.21 -8.31
N LEU A 6 -12.73 -13.25 -6.97
CA LEU A 6 -12.66 -14.51 -6.21
C LEU A 6 -13.76 -15.49 -6.63
N GLN A 7 -14.98 -14.99 -6.86
CA GLN A 7 -16.08 -15.81 -7.37
C GLN A 7 -15.78 -16.36 -8.77
N ALA A 8 -15.29 -15.51 -9.68
CA ALA A 8 -14.95 -15.94 -11.04
C ALA A 8 -13.81 -16.97 -11.05
N ALA A 9 -12.83 -16.82 -10.14
CA ALA A 9 -11.74 -17.77 -9.96
C ALA A 9 -12.13 -19.04 -9.19
N ASN A 10 -13.37 -19.12 -8.66
CA ASN A 10 -13.85 -20.19 -7.79
C ASN A 10 -12.93 -20.40 -6.56
N VAL A 11 -12.47 -19.30 -5.97
CA VAL A 11 -11.60 -19.28 -4.79
C VAL A 11 -12.35 -18.72 -3.60
N SER A 12 -12.41 -19.50 -2.51
CA SER A 12 -13.15 -19.14 -1.30
C SER A 12 -12.26 -18.60 -0.17
N ARG A 13 -10.95 -18.86 -0.22
CA ARG A 13 -9.99 -18.44 0.81
C ARG A 13 -8.63 -18.17 0.20
N VAL A 14 -8.00 -17.02 0.58
CA VAL A 14 -6.73 -16.56 0.05
C VAL A 14 -5.81 -16.06 1.17
N ALA A 15 -4.50 -16.11 0.93
CA ALA A 15 -3.56 -15.24 1.62
C ALA A 15 -3.45 -13.93 0.83
N THR A 16 -3.27 -12.81 1.51
CA THR A 16 -3.20 -11.50 0.86
C THR A 16 -2.03 -10.66 1.35
N VAL A 17 -1.46 -9.89 0.43
CA VAL A 17 -0.54 -8.78 0.73
C VAL A 17 -1.22 -7.51 0.24
N GLY A 18 -1.57 -6.63 1.16
CA GLY A 18 -2.25 -5.38 0.87
C GLY A 18 -1.34 -4.17 1.11
N THR A 19 -0.86 -3.53 0.05
CA THR A 19 -0.10 -2.29 0.14
C THR A 19 -1.05 -1.10 0.12
N SER A 20 -0.89 -0.17 1.09
CA SER A 20 -1.65 1.08 1.10
C SER A 20 -3.16 0.81 0.97
N MET A 21 -3.82 1.35 -0.05
CA MET A 21 -5.24 1.11 -0.34
C MET A 21 -5.60 -0.38 -0.36
N GLY A 22 -4.70 -1.26 -0.83
CA GLY A 22 -4.92 -2.71 -0.83
C GLY A 22 -5.13 -3.28 0.58
N GLY A 23 -4.44 -2.74 1.58
CA GLY A 23 -4.64 -3.12 2.98
C GLY A 23 -5.96 -2.59 3.57
N LEU A 24 -6.35 -1.36 3.22
CA LEU A 24 -7.68 -0.84 3.58
C LEU A 24 -8.80 -1.70 2.97
N MET A 25 -8.64 -2.09 1.70
CA MET A 25 -9.57 -3.01 1.03
C MET A 25 -9.63 -4.36 1.74
N ALA A 26 -8.50 -4.89 2.22
CA ALA A 26 -8.47 -6.16 2.97
C ALA A 26 -9.25 -6.04 4.29
N MET A 27 -9.11 -4.94 5.04
CA MET A 27 -9.87 -4.69 6.28
C MET A 27 -11.38 -4.69 6.00
N VAL A 28 -11.82 -3.90 5.02
CA VAL A 28 -13.23 -3.79 4.65
C VAL A 28 -13.76 -5.11 4.08
N MET A 29 -12.99 -5.79 3.25
CA MET A 29 -13.37 -7.05 2.64
C MET A 29 -13.53 -8.16 3.67
N ASN A 30 -12.65 -8.25 4.68
CA ASN A 30 -12.77 -9.22 5.76
C ASN A 30 -14.05 -9.00 6.59
N SER A 31 -14.44 -7.74 6.80
CA SER A 31 -15.68 -7.39 7.48
C SER A 31 -16.92 -7.85 6.68
N ALA A 32 -16.89 -7.70 5.36
CA ALA A 32 -17.98 -8.10 4.46
C ALA A 32 -18.01 -9.62 4.16
N MET A 33 -16.86 -10.27 4.23
CA MET A 33 -16.66 -11.69 3.90
C MET A 33 -15.78 -12.38 4.97
N PRO A 34 -16.30 -12.61 6.19
CA PRO A 34 -15.53 -13.21 7.26
C PRO A 34 -14.94 -14.57 6.86
N GLY A 35 -13.64 -14.77 7.14
CA GLY A 35 -12.93 -16.01 6.83
C GLY A 35 -12.41 -16.12 5.39
N VAL A 36 -12.55 -15.08 4.58
CA VAL A 36 -11.99 -15.04 3.20
C VAL A 36 -10.46 -15.07 3.20
N PHE A 37 -9.83 -14.54 4.24
CA PHE A 37 -8.37 -14.54 4.36
C PHE A 37 -7.88 -15.68 5.26
N SER A 38 -6.80 -16.34 4.84
CA SER A 38 -6.03 -17.27 5.67
C SER A 38 -4.93 -16.55 6.43
N HIS A 39 -4.25 -15.59 5.76
CA HIS A 39 -3.20 -14.75 6.29
C HIS A 39 -3.30 -13.38 5.62
N VAL A 40 -2.94 -12.34 6.35
CA VAL A 40 -2.93 -10.97 5.83
C VAL A 40 -1.61 -10.31 6.15
N VAL A 41 -0.98 -9.75 5.12
CA VAL A 41 0.15 -8.84 5.27
C VAL A 41 -0.34 -7.43 4.91
N LEU A 42 -0.27 -6.52 5.87
CA LEU A 42 -0.48 -5.09 5.66
C LEU A 42 0.88 -4.45 5.37
N ASN A 43 1.03 -3.88 4.19
CA ASN A 43 2.26 -3.18 3.82
C ASN A 43 2.04 -1.68 3.95
N ASP A 44 2.60 -1.13 5.02
CA ASP A 44 2.67 0.27 5.38
C ASP A 44 1.30 0.97 5.45
N ILE A 45 0.34 0.31 6.07
CA ILE A 45 -1.03 0.79 6.21
C ILE A 45 -1.64 0.30 7.53
N GLY A 46 -2.49 1.11 8.12
CA GLY A 46 -3.21 0.81 9.34
C GLY A 46 -4.64 1.34 9.33
N PRO A 47 -5.38 1.14 10.44
CA PRO A 47 -6.75 1.63 10.58
C PRO A 47 -6.85 3.14 10.82
N GLU A 48 -5.73 3.79 11.06
CA GLU A 48 -5.57 5.23 11.22
C GLU A 48 -4.36 5.66 10.41
N LEU A 49 -4.39 6.83 9.80
CA LEU A 49 -3.37 7.35 8.92
C LEU A 49 -2.97 8.76 9.34
N CYS A 50 -1.69 9.09 9.14
CA CYS A 50 -1.18 10.42 9.39
C CYS A 50 -1.57 11.38 8.26
N ASP A 51 -2.01 12.58 8.63
CA ASP A 51 -2.41 13.62 7.68
C ASP A 51 -1.27 14.03 6.73
N GLU A 52 -0.02 13.98 7.20
CA GLU A 52 1.15 14.34 6.38
C GLU A 52 1.24 13.46 5.14
N GLY A 53 1.25 12.14 5.31
CA GLY A 53 1.30 11.19 4.21
C GLY A 53 0.06 11.26 3.32
N LEU A 54 -1.14 11.40 3.92
CA LEU A 54 -2.38 11.56 3.17
C LEU A 54 -2.37 12.81 2.28
N ASN A 55 -1.93 13.95 2.81
CA ASN A 55 -1.85 15.20 2.06
C ASN A 55 -0.82 15.10 0.93
N ARG A 56 0.32 14.46 1.17
CA ARG A 56 1.32 14.19 0.14
C ARG A 56 0.74 13.34 -0.99
N ILE A 57 0.05 12.25 -0.67
CA ILE A 57 -0.59 11.35 -1.65
C ILE A 57 -1.66 12.10 -2.45
N LYS A 58 -2.55 12.84 -1.79
CA LYS A 58 -3.56 13.68 -2.46
C LYS A 58 -2.94 14.71 -3.41
N GLY A 59 -1.73 15.15 -3.13
CA GLY A 59 -1.00 16.12 -3.94
C GLY A 59 -0.54 15.60 -5.31
N TYR A 60 -0.48 14.28 -5.53
CA TYR A 60 -0.01 13.73 -6.81
C TYR A 60 -0.96 12.69 -7.46
N VAL A 61 -1.84 12.06 -6.68
CA VAL A 61 -2.76 11.06 -7.23
C VAL A 61 -3.72 11.71 -8.22
N GLY A 62 -3.73 11.20 -9.44
CA GLY A 62 -4.56 11.71 -10.54
C GLY A 62 -4.12 13.05 -11.12
N GLN A 63 -3.02 13.62 -10.66
CA GLN A 63 -2.41 14.85 -11.17
C GLN A 63 -1.22 14.56 -12.10
N GLY A 64 -1.27 13.44 -12.84
CA GLY A 64 -0.19 13.04 -13.73
C GLY A 64 0.16 14.12 -14.75
N GLU A 65 1.41 14.55 -14.75
CA GLU A 65 1.95 15.42 -15.80
C GLU A 65 2.26 14.57 -17.02
N PRO A 66 1.93 15.04 -18.23
CA PRO A 66 2.36 14.38 -19.45
C PRO A 66 3.89 14.26 -19.50
N VAL A 67 4.40 13.08 -19.76
CA VAL A 67 5.83 12.85 -20.02
C VAL A 67 5.98 12.34 -21.45
N ASN A 68 7.08 12.72 -22.13
CA ASN A 68 7.31 12.36 -23.52
C ASN A 68 8.45 11.35 -23.68
N THR A 69 9.30 11.25 -22.65
CA THR A 69 10.50 10.39 -22.66
C THR A 69 10.61 9.60 -21.36
N TRP A 70 11.32 8.49 -21.41
CA TRP A 70 11.63 7.71 -20.21
C TRP A 70 12.45 8.50 -19.19
N THR A 71 13.31 9.41 -19.64
CA THR A 71 14.05 10.30 -18.74
C THR A 71 13.09 11.20 -17.95
N GLU A 72 12.07 11.77 -18.61
CA GLU A 72 11.05 12.58 -17.95
C GLU A 72 10.17 11.74 -17.01
N ALA A 73 9.83 10.51 -17.39
CA ALA A 73 9.07 9.57 -16.54
C ALA A 73 9.85 9.23 -15.26
N VAL A 74 11.15 8.96 -15.35
CA VAL A 74 12.04 8.74 -14.20
C VAL A 74 12.11 9.98 -13.31
N ALA A 75 12.29 11.16 -13.89
CA ALA A 75 12.35 12.42 -13.14
C ALA A 75 11.02 12.71 -12.42
N TYR A 76 9.90 12.49 -13.09
CA TYR A 76 8.57 12.61 -12.50
C TYR A 76 8.40 11.65 -11.31
N ASN A 77 8.72 10.36 -11.51
CA ASN A 77 8.59 9.34 -10.47
C ASN A 77 9.47 9.67 -9.25
N ARG A 78 10.72 10.11 -9.49
CA ARG A 78 11.64 10.52 -8.42
C ARG A 78 11.06 11.69 -7.63
N ARG A 79 10.59 12.73 -8.29
CA ARG A 79 10.05 13.94 -7.65
C ARG A 79 8.92 13.64 -6.66
N ILE A 80 8.03 12.70 -6.99
CA ILE A 80 6.88 12.39 -6.13
C ILE A 80 7.18 11.33 -5.06
N ASN A 81 8.26 10.55 -5.21
CA ASN A 81 8.55 9.43 -4.33
C ASN A 81 9.92 9.51 -3.60
N GLU A 82 10.76 10.51 -3.87
CA GLU A 82 12.11 10.58 -3.25
C GLU A 82 12.07 10.67 -1.72
N VAL A 83 11.03 11.26 -1.15
CA VAL A 83 10.82 11.31 0.29
C VAL A 83 10.66 9.89 0.89
N ALA A 84 10.05 8.99 0.14
CA ALA A 84 9.85 7.60 0.55
C ALA A 84 11.06 6.69 0.25
N PHE A 85 11.92 7.07 -0.69
CA PHE A 85 13.07 6.27 -1.14
C PHE A 85 14.34 7.12 -1.28
N PRO A 86 14.83 7.74 -0.19
CA PRO A 86 15.93 8.70 -0.24
C PRO A 86 17.27 8.07 -0.68
N THR A 87 17.41 6.74 -0.54
CA THR A 87 18.64 6.00 -0.86
C THR A 87 18.56 5.24 -2.19
N LEU A 88 17.43 5.37 -2.94
CA LEU A 88 17.25 4.62 -4.18
C LEU A 88 18.24 5.11 -5.26
N SER A 89 18.97 4.17 -5.86
CA SER A 89 19.92 4.47 -6.93
C SER A 89 19.24 4.95 -8.22
N ASP A 90 19.99 5.56 -9.13
CA ASP A 90 19.46 5.99 -10.42
C ASP A 90 18.90 4.82 -11.22
N GLU A 91 19.55 3.65 -11.19
CA GLU A 91 19.04 2.41 -11.78
C GLU A 91 17.72 1.95 -11.10
N GLY A 92 17.64 2.08 -9.77
CA GLY A 92 16.43 1.80 -9.02
C GLY A 92 15.27 2.70 -9.43
N TRP A 93 15.53 3.99 -9.70
CA TRP A 93 14.53 4.92 -10.21
C TRP A 93 14.06 4.58 -11.62
N GLU A 94 14.96 4.12 -12.51
CA GLU A 94 14.58 3.63 -13.84
C GLU A 94 13.68 2.39 -13.75
N GLN A 95 14.06 1.42 -12.92
CA GLN A 95 13.25 0.21 -12.69
C GLN A 95 11.87 0.56 -12.12
N PHE A 96 11.81 1.49 -11.16
CA PHE A 96 10.54 1.91 -10.57
C PHE A 96 9.66 2.62 -11.60
N ALA A 97 10.22 3.52 -12.41
CA ALA A 97 9.45 4.17 -13.48
C ALA A 97 8.84 3.14 -14.43
N ARG A 98 9.59 2.10 -14.81
CA ARG A 98 9.10 1.02 -15.69
C ARG A 98 8.01 0.14 -15.07
N GLN A 99 7.81 0.20 -13.77
CA GLN A 99 6.72 -0.51 -13.09
C GLN A 99 5.40 0.29 -13.08
N ILE A 100 5.49 1.62 -13.16
CA ILE A 100 4.32 2.50 -13.07
C ILE A 100 3.93 3.15 -14.39
N PHE A 101 4.80 3.10 -15.40
CA PHE A 101 4.53 3.55 -16.75
C PHE A 101 4.57 2.38 -17.73
N LYS A 102 3.67 2.42 -18.71
CA LYS A 102 3.74 1.58 -19.92
C LYS A 102 4.09 2.44 -21.13
N GLU A 103 4.67 1.82 -22.15
CA GLU A 103 4.97 2.49 -23.41
C GLU A 103 3.80 2.36 -24.39
N ILE A 104 3.34 3.49 -24.92
CA ILE A 104 2.35 3.56 -25.98
C ILE A 104 2.94 4.43 -27.10
N ASP A 105 3.12 3.86 -28.29
CA ASP A 105 3.69 4.54 -29.46
C ASP A 105 5.05 5.24 -29.17
N GLY A 106 5.87 4.60 -28.36
CA GLY A 106 7.20 5.11 -27.98
C GLY A 106 7.18 6.14 -26.84
N VAL A 107 6.02 6.45 -26.27
CA VAL A 107 5.85 7.45 -25.20
C VAL A 107 5.45 6.73 -23.90
N PRO A 108 6.11 7.02 -22.76
CA PRO A 108 5.68 6.51 -21.46
C PRO A 108 4.35 7.13 -21.03
N VAL A 109 3.42 6.30 -20.61
CA VAL A 109 2.10 6.71 -20.09
C VAL A 109 1.88 6.01 -18.76
N LEU A 110 1.37 6.71 -17.75
CA LEU A 110 1.01 6.10 -16.45
C LEU A 110 0.06 4.91 -16.65
N ASP A 111 0.42 3.76 -16.08
CA ASP A 111 -0.33 2.51 -16.26
C ASP A 111 -1.36 2.28 -15.16
N TYR A 112 -2.21 3.29 -14.92
CA TYR A 112 -3.36 3.18 -14.03
C TYR A 112 -4.57 3.92 -14.62
N ASP A 113 -5.77 3.58 -14.14
CA ASP A 113 -6.99 4.30 -14.53
C ASP A 113 -7.01 5.69 -13.87
N PRO A 114 -6.99 6.80 -14.63
CA PRO A 114 -6.98 8.15 -14.07
C PRO A 114 -8.22 8.46 -13.21
N ARG A 115 -9.31 7.70 -13.35
CA ARG A 115 -10.49 7.84 -12.48
C ARG A 115 -10.24 7.45 -11.03
N ILE A 116 -9.09 6.85 -10.70
CA ILE A 116 -8.71 6.61 -9.30
C ILE A 116 -8.66 7.93 -8.50
N SER A 117 -8.34 9.04 -9.16
CA SER A 117 -8.35 10.37 -8.55
C SER A 117 -9.74 10.82 -8.13
N GLU A 118 -10.79 10.39 -8.83
CA GLU A 118 -12.17 10.74 -8.49
C GLU A 118 -12.52 10.18 -7.10
N ALA A 119 -12.10 8.94 -6.81
CA ALA A 119 -12.32 8.33 -5.50
C ALA A 119 -11.52 9.02 -4.39
N VAL A 120 -10.27 9.42 -4.66
CA VAL A 120 -9.39 10.12 -3.69
C VAL A 120 -9.85 11.54 -3.43
N ASN A 121 -10.39 12.22 -4.45
CA ASN A 121 -10.85 13.62 -4.35
C ASN A 121 -12.33 13.76 -3.97
N ALA A 122 -13.13 12.68 -4.05
CA ALA A 122 -14.55 12.68 -3.69
C ALA A 122 -14.79 12.64 -2.18
N GLU A 123 -13.74 12.48 -1.36
CA GLU A 123 -13.86 12.70 0.08
C GLU A 123 -14.13 14.19 0.31
N ASP A 124 -15.42 14.51 0.48
CA ASP A 124 -15.85 15.83 0.94
C ASP A 124 -15.04 16.17 2.20
N SER A 125 -14.38 17.32 2.18
CA SER A 125 -13.57 17.83 3.30
C SER A 125 -14.34 17.97 4.63
N ASP A 126 -15.66 17.83 4.60
CA ASP A 126 -16.55 17.93 5.75
C ASP A 126 -16.98 16.57 6.35
N THR A 127 -16.60 15.43 5.73
CA THR A 127 -16.89 14.12 6.29
C THR A 127 -15.75 13.65 7.20
N VAL A 128 -16.08 13.34 8.46
CA VAL A 128 -15.14 12.69 9.38
C VAL A 128 -14.79 11.32 8.78
N PRO A 129 -13.51 11.00 8.55
CA PRO A 129 -13.12 9.68 8.07
C PRO A 129 -13.70 8.58 8.97
N PRO A 130 -14.15 7.45 8.41
CA PRO A 130 -14.69 6.36 9.22
C PRO A 130 -13.61 5.83 10.16
N ASP A 131 -14.00 5.53 11.41
CA ASP A 131 -13.14 4.81 12.34
C ASP A 131 -12.95 3.36 11.85
N LEU A 132 -11.74 3.03 11.41
CA LEU A 132 -11.40 1.71 10.91
C LEU A 132 -10.83 0.77 11.97
N TRP A 133 -10.65 1.21 13.22
CA TRP A 133 -10.19 0.34 14.31
C TRP A 133 -11.09 -0.89 14.52
N PRO A 134 -12.44 -0.77 14.48
CA PRO A 134 -13.29 -1.95 14.61
C PRO A 134 -13.11 -2.98 13.48
N VAL A 135 -12.88 -2.55 12.24
CA VAL A 135 -12.64 -3.48 11.11
C VAL A 135 -11.21 -4.07 11.16
N PHE A 136 -10.25 -3.33 11.69
CA PHE A 136 -8.92 -3.86 12.00
C PHE A 136 -8.99 -4.95 13.07
N ASP A 137 -9.72 -4.73 14.16
CA ASP A 137 -9.91 -5.73 15.22
C ASP A 137 -10.58 -7.01 14.70
N LEU A 138 -11.47 -6.90 13.71
CA LEU A 138 -12.04 -8.06 13.00
C LEU A 138 -11.01 -8.76 12.12
N LEU A 139 -10.17 -8.01 11.39
CA LEU A 139 -9.11 -8.57 10.57
C LEU A 139 -8.08 -9.31 11.41
N ALA A 140 -7.79 -8.80 12.59
CA ALA A 140 -6.83 -9.37 13.55
C ALA A 140 -7.23 -10.76 14.12
N GLN A 141 -8.41 -11.25 13.80
CA GLN A 141 -8.79 -12.64 14.07
C GLN A 141 -8.11 -13.65 13.13
N GLN A 142 -7.49 -13.16 12.06
CA GLN A 142 -6.66 -13.93 11.16
C GLN A 142 -5.16 -13.74 11.51
N PRO A 143 -4.27 -14.66 11.12
CA PRO A 143 -2.84 -14.40 11.14
C PRO A 143 -2.53 -13.10 10.41
N LEU A 144 -1.91 -12.15 11.12
CA LEU A 144 -1.68 -10.79 10.65
C LEU A 144 -0.20 -10.43 10.74
N MET A 145 0.33 -9.81 9.70
CA MET A 145 1.66 -9.23 9.66
C MET A 145 1.58 -7.78 9.21
N LEU A 146 2.33 -6.91 9.87
CA LEU A 146 2.58 -5.54 9.45
C LEU A 146 4.02 -5.42 8.95
N VAL A 147 4.20 -4.99 7.71
CA VAL A 147 5.47 -4.50 7.17
C VAL A 147 5.37 -2.98 7.14
N ARG A 148 6.34 -2.28 7.76
CA ARG A 148 6.35 -0.82 7.86
C ARG A 148 7.65 -0.26 7.32
N GLY A 149 7.58 0.83 6.59
CA GLY A 149 8.75 1.63 6.26
C GLY A 149 9.18 2.49 7.47
N ALA A 150 10.43 2.43 7.87
CA ALA A 150 10.93 3.21 9.02
C ALA A 150 10.76 4.73 8.85
N LEU A 151 10.69 5.20 7.59
CA LEU A 151 10.48 6.61 7.22
C LEU A 151 9.03 6.90 6.80
N SER A 152 8.07 6.00 7.11
CA SER A 152 6.68 6.20 6.71
C SER A 152 6.10 7.48 7.29
N ASP A 153 5.58 8.32 6.42
CA ASP A 153 4.82 9.52 6.74
C ASP A 153 3.30 9.26 6.84
N LEU A 154 2.88 8.03 6.52
CA LEU A 154 1.49 7.60 6.55
C LEU A 154 1.15 6.78 7.80
N LEU A 155 2.12 6.04 8.34
CA LEU A 155 1.97 5.16 9.49
C LEU A 155 3.07 5.46 10.52
N ASP A 156 2.74 6.22 11.55
CA ASP A 156 3.67 6.62 12.61
C ASP A 156 3.87 5.54 13.70
N ASP A 157 4.83 5.79 14.59
CA ASP A 157 5.14 4.89 15.70
C ASP A 157 3.97 4.75 16.69
N ARG A 158 3.17 5.81 16.87
CA ARG A 158 2.00 5.80 17.77
C ARG A 158 0.93 4.85 17.24
N ILE A 159 0.60 4.95 15.96
CA ILE A 159 -0.41 4.08 15.32
C ILE A 159 0.10 2.64 15.34
N THR A 160 1.36 2.43 14.98
CA THR A 160 2.00 1.09 14.98
C THR A 160 1.98 0.47 16.37
N ALA A 161 2.35 1.22 17.40
CA ALA A 161 2.31 0.74 18.79
C ALA A 161 0.88 0.37 19.23
N GLU A 162 -0.13 1.14 18.83
CA GLU A 162 -1.54 0.82 19.14
C GLU A 162 -2.01 -0.44 18.41
N MET A 163 -1.61 -0.63 17.14
CA MET A 163 -1.87 -1.86 16.39
C MET A 163 -1.27 -3.08 17.11
N GLN A 164 0.00 -3.00 17.51
CA GLN A 164 0.69 -4.07 18.24
C GLN A 164 0.06 -4.31 19.63
N ARG A 165 -0.36 -3.26 20.32
CA ARG A 165 -1.05 -3.39 21.61
C ARG A 165 -2.38 -4.13 21.50
N ARG A 166 -3.14 -3.86 20.43
CA ARG A 166 -4.43 -4.54 20.16
C ARG A 166 -4.22 -5.97 19.69
N VAL A 167 -3.16 -6.23 18.93
CA VAL A 167 -2.87 -7.54 18.34
C VAL A 167 -1.44 -7.98 18.71
N PRO A 168 -1.21 -8.46 19.95
CA PRO A 168 0.12 -8.86 20.40
C PRO A 168 0.74 -10.02 19.59
N SER A 169 -0.10 -10.79 18.88
CA SER A 169 0.33 -11.89 18.00
C SER A 169 0.68 -11.43 16.59
N MET A 170 0.49 -10.15 16.25
CA MET A 170 0.81 -9.62 14.93
C MET A 170 2.32 -9.68 14.69
N ALA A 171 2.72 -10.34 13.60
CA ALA A 171 4.11 -10.28 13.15
C ALA A 171 4.43 -8.84 12.69
N TYR A 172 5.62 -8.36 13.02
CA TYR A 172 6.05 -7.00 12.68
C TYR A 172 7.42 -7.01 12.03
N LEU A 173 7.54 -6.33 10.90
CA LEU A 173 8.79 -6.11 10.20
C LEU A 173 8.93 -4.63 9.85
N GLU A 174 9.98 -3.98 10.34
CA GLU A 174 10.34 -2.63 9.94
C GLU A 174 11.44 -2.68 8.85
N VAL A 175 11.22 -1.93 7.78
CA VAL A 175 12.17 -1.81 6.66
C VAL A 175 12.90 -0.47 6.79
N ALA A 176 14.20 -0.53 7.06
CA ALA A 176 15.03 0.65 7.24
C ALA A 176 15.14 1.48 5.95
N ASP A 177 15.33 2.80 6.11
CA ASP A 177 15.59 3.76 5.02
C ASP A 177 14.53 3.82 3.92
N VAL A 178 13.31 3.39 4.23
CA VAL A 178 12.16 3.38 3.30
C VAL A 178 10.94 4.01 3.97
N GLY A 179 10.23 4.83 3.21
CA GLY A 179 8.93 5.40 3.59
C GLY A 179 7.75 4.65 2.98
N HIS A 180 6.65 5.36 2.75
CA HIS A 180 5.42 4.77 2.22
C HIS A 180 5.48 4.58 0.70
N ALA A 181 5.49 3.32 0.24
CA ALA A 181 5.49 2.07 0.98
C ALA A 181 6.67 1.18 0.55
N PRO A 182 7.20 0.29 1.43
CA PRO A 182 8.21 -0.68 1.04
C PRO A 182 7.84 -1.43 -0.24
N MET A 183 8.77 -1.56 -1.17
CA MET A 183 8.52 -2.19 -2.47
C MET A 183 8.43 -3.71 -2.40
N LEU A 184 8.70 -4.32 -1.25
CA LEU A 184 8.68 -5.77 -0.98
C LEU A 184 9.55 -6.60 -1.94
N LYS A 185 10.68 -6.02 -2.42
CA LYS A 185 11.60 -6.67 -3.35
C LYS A 185 12.88 -7.19 -2.72
N ASP A 186 13.18 -6.77 -1.49
CA ASP A 186 14.35 -7.19 -0.76
C ASP A 186 14.23 -8.65 -0.32
N GLU A 187 15.27 -9.44 -0.51
CA GLU A 187 15.27 -10.88 -0.18
C GLU A 187 14.89 -11.15 1.28
N ALA A 188 15.34 -10.32 2.21
CA ALA A 188 15.01 -10.46 3.63
C ALA A 188 13.51 -10.19 3.90
N VAL A 189 12.91 -9.21 3.21
CA VAL A 189 11.47 -8.90 3.32
C VAL A 189 10.64 -10.03 2.72
N ILE A 190 11.02 -10.51 1.53
CA ILE A 190 10.36 -11.64 0.88
C ILE A 190 10.43 -12.88 1.76
N ALA A 191 11.61 -13.22 2.29
CA ALA A 191 11.79 -14.38 3.16
C ALA A 191 10.95 -14.29 4.45
N ALA A 192 10.81 -13.11 5.04
CA ALA A 192 9.97 -12.89 6.21
C ALA A 192 8.48 -13.10 5.91
N ILE A 193 8.00 -12.60 4.76
CA ILE A 193 6.60 -12.80 4.31
C ILE A 193 6.34 -14.27 3.98
N GLU A 194 7.27 -14.95 3.30
CA GLU A 194 7.16 -16.38 3.00
C GLU A 194 7.14 -17.22 4.29
N ALA A 195 8.02 -16.92 5.25
CA ALA A 195 7.99 -17.58 6.55
C ALA A 195 6.65 -17.39 7.26
N PHE A 196 6.11 -16.16 7.24
CA PHE A 196 4.80 -15.87 7.83
C PHE A 196 3.65 -16.66 7.19
N PHE A 197 3.66 -16.86 5.87
CA PHE A 197 2.62 -17.64 5.18
C PHE A 197 2.72 -19.14 5.41
N ASN A 198 3.86 -19.66 5.86
CA ASN A 198 4.11 -21.07 6.10
C ASN A 198 3.85 -21.49 7.57
N HIS A 199 3.43 -20.56 8.42
CA HIS A 199 3.03 -20.80 9.81
C HIS A 199 1.51 -20.79 9.96
#